data_2db035a2acbc6f7ef75923e59761ace4
#
_entry.id   2db035a2acbc6f7ef75923e59761ace4
#
_cell.length_a   1.000
_cell.length_b   1.000
_cell.length_c   1.000
_cell.angle_alpha   90.00
_cell.angle_beta   90.00
_cell.angle_gamma   90.00
#
_symmetry.space_group_name_H-M   'P 1'
#
loop_
_entity.id
_entity.type
_entity.pdbx_description
1 polymer ?
#
loop_
_entity_poly.entity_id
_entity_poly.type
_entity_poly.pdbx_seq_one_letter_code
_entity_poly.pdbx_strand_id
1 'polypeptide(L)'
;MQLLRLTLLSLFSAALLPVTAASVTVVTWNGNWFPSGRAEHRAHPDVEEATAVAASKMLSSAIHAADPSGSNDVILVLNEIRGPRAASNLISRIGIPALRLASISGYRRRDRYDQQQDVIATTLPVAESGWSTWRNCKSETPPRGYAYADVVIEPTVTARVYAVHLKSNYGATTAEARELNRAKRTHAVEQLVSQDKKRRHVIVAGDLNVDAWRKEFADERIFALFAESGYLNHLAVLPPKCRYTHPNRRHGNSALDYILSRGFRLEGQPHIEPAQDLSDHSALVTILSLP
;
A
#
# COMPACT_ATOMS: atom_id res chain seq x y z
N MET A 1 28.70 70.30 -25.82
CA MET A 1 27.41 69.62 -25.42
C MET A 1 27.56 68.13 -25.55
N GLN A 2 27.89 67.43 -24.46
CA GLN A 2 27.96 65.99 -24.42
C GLN A 2 26.72 65.44 -23.72
N LEU A 3 25.94 64.68 -24.44
CA LEU A 3 24.76 64.00 -23.91
C LEU A 3 25.21 62.71 -23.16
N LEU A 4 24.96 62.72 -21.85
CA LEU A 4 25.10 61.54 -20.98
C LEU A 4 23.90 60.60 -21.20
N ARG A 5 24.13 59.40 -21.74
CA ARG A 5 23.11 58.33 -21.79
C ARG A 5 23.17 57.53 -20.50
N LEU A 6 22.15 57.67 -19.63
CA LEU A 6 21.92 56.78 -18.51
C LEU A 6 21.26 55.49 -19.02
N THR A 7 21.95 54.39 -18.87
CA THR A 7 21.39 53.07 -19.11
C THR A 7 20.83 52.55 -17.77
N LEU A 8 19.50 52.44 -17.65
CA LEU A 8 18.85 51.80 -16.51
C LEU A 8 19.02 50.27 -16.67
N LEU A 9 19.81 49.62 -15.79
CA LEU A 9 19.81 48.19 -15.60
C LEU A 9 18.65 47.85 -14.68
N SER A 10 17.58 47.25 -15.23
CA SER A 10 16.52 46.64 -14.45
C SER A 10 16.99 45.28 -13.96
N LEU A 11 17.31 45.16 -12.68
CA LEU A 11 17.52 43.90 -11.99
C LEU A 11 16.17 43.16 -11.85
N PHE A 12 15.93 42.17 -12.72
CA PHE A 12 14.85 41.20 -12.49
C PHE A 12 15.30 40.28 -11.36
N SER A 13 14.80 40.52 -10.16
CA SER A 13 14.87 39.60 -9.04
C SER A 13 13.87 38.47 -9.31
N ALA A 14 14.32 37.38 -9.89
CA ALA A 14 13.52 36.16 -9.97
C ALA A 14 13.35 35.66 -8.53
N ALA A 15 12.18 35.86 -7.95
CA ALA A 15 11.81 35.19 -6.71
C ALA A 15 11.82 33.69 -6.98
N LEU A 16 12.81 32.97 -6.44
CA LEU A 16 12.81 31.53 -6.36
C LEU A 16 11.61 31.12 -5.49
N LEU A 17 10.52 30.76 -6.13
CA LEU A 17 9.42 30.07 -5.44
C LEU A 17 10.01 28.79 -4.83
N PRO A 18 9.72 28.49 -3.56
CA PRO A 18 10.17 27.24 -2.97
C PRO A 18 9.61 26.09 -3.82
N VAL A 19 10.48 25.28 -4.39
CA VAL A 19 10.08 24.02 -5.00
C VAL A 19 9.60 23.14 -3.84
N THR A 20 8.29 23.02 -3.71
CA THR A 20 7.71 22.06 -2.77
C THR A 20 8.10 20.66 -3.26
N ALA A 21 8.74 19.86 -2.40
CA ALA A 21 9.07 18.49 -2.72
C ALA A 21 7.77 17.74 -3.11
N ALA A 22 7.86 16.92 -4.16
CA ALA A 22 6.71 16.14 -4.60
C ALA A 22 6.23 15.22 -3.48
N SER A 23 4.94 15.34 -3.16
CA SER A 23 4.28 14.52 -2.15
C SER A 23 3.32 13.56 -2.82
N VAL A 24 3.19 12.36 -2.25
CA VAL A 24 2.26 11.32 -2.71
C VAL A 24 1.40 10.83 -1.55
N THR A 25 0.11 10.68 -1.79
CA THR A 25 -0.82 10.05 -0.86
C THR A 25 -0.83 8.54 -1.15
N VAL A 26 -0.36 7.76 -0.19
CA VAL A 26 -0.30 6.29 -0.29
C VAL A 26 -1.42 5.71 0.55
N VAL A 27 -2.21 4.82 -0.05
CA VAL A 27 -3.34 4.14 0.59
C VAL A 27 -3.13 2.65 0.52
N THR A 28 -3.42 1.93 1.59
CA THR A 28 -3.55 0.47 1.55
C THR A 28 -4.86 0.01 2.19
N TRP A 29 -5.49 -1.01 1.59
CA TRP A 29 -6.71 -1.63 2.08
C TRP A 29 -6.82 -3.09 1.66
N ASN A 30 -7.10 -3.96 2.63
CA ASN A 30 -7.49 -5.34 2.37
C ASN A 30 -9.02 -5.40 2.21
N GLY A 31 -9.50 -5.78 1.03
CA GLY A 31 -10.92 -5.79 0.67
C GLY A 31 -11.70 -7.02 1.13
N ASN A 32 -11.09 -7.95 1.86
CA ASN A 32 -11.71 -9.19 2.35
C ASN A 32 -12.53 -9.92 1.25
N TRP A 33 -11.82 -10.41 0.22
CA TRP A 33 -12.42 -11.07 -0.95
C TRP A 33 -13.37 -10.16 -1.77
N PHE A 34 -12.98 -8.87 -1.85
CA PHE A 34 -13.79 -7.87 -2.57
C PHE A 34 -14.17 -8.33 -4.00
N PRO A 35 -15.42 -8.12 -4.45
CA PRO A 35 -16.47 -7.29 -3.84
C PRO A 35 -17.51 -8.04 -3.01
N SER A 36 -17.45 -9.32 -2.83
CA SER A 36 -18.56 -10.08 -2.23
C SER A 36 -18.20 -10.91 -0.99
N GLY A 37 -17.09 -10.58 -0.31
CA GLY A 37 -16.63 -11.36 0.84
C GLY A 37 -16.05 -12.74 0.42
N ARG A 38 -16.03 -13.72 1.32
CA ARG A 38 -15.39 -15.01 1.09
C ARG A 38 -15.83 -15.70 -0.21
N ALA A 39 -14.93 -16.49 -0.80
CA ALA A 39 -15.11 -17.14 -2.10
C ALA A 39 -16.35 -18.05 -2.21
N GLU A 40 -16.80 -18.61 -1.09
CA GLU A 40 -17.98 -19.47 -1.04
C GLU A 40 -19.30 -18.69 -1.20
N HIS A 41 -19.29 -17.40 -0.91
CA HIS A 41 -20.43 -16.53 -0.98
C HIS A 41 -20.37 -15.65 -2.21
N ARG A 42 -20.82 -16.15 -3.36
CA ARG A 42 -20.99 -15.31 -4.55
C ARG A 42 -22.23 -14.43 -4.31
N ALA A 43 -22.00 -13.15 -4.12
CA ALA A 43 -23.09 -12.19 -4.08
C ALA A 43 -23.74 -12.05 -5.46
N HIS A 44 -25.00 -11.66 -5.47
CA HIS A 44 -25.67 -11.22 -6.68
C HIS A 44 -24.96 -10.01 -7.29
N PRO A 45 -24.92 -9.84 -8.64
CA PRO A 45 -24.27 -8.69 -9.30
C PRO A 45 -24.64 -7.32 -8.72
N ASP A 46 -25.90 -7.12 -8.32
CA ASP A 46 -26.35 -5.85 -7.73
C ASP A 46 -25.71 -5.60 -6.35
N VAL A 47 -25.47 -6.65 -5.56
CA VAL A 47 -24.78 -6.55 -4.28
C VAL A 47 -23.31 -6.23 -4.49
N GLU A 48 -22.67 -6.86 -5.49
CA GLU A 48 -21.29 -6.56 -5.85
C GLU A 48 -21.12 -5.12 -6.32
N GLU A 49 -22.09 -4.60 -7.08
CA GLU A 49 -22.13 -3.21 -7.52
C GLU A 49 -22.31 -2.23 -6.36
N ALA A 50 -23.27 -2.48 -5.47
CA ALA A 50 -23.48 -1.67 -4.27
C ALA A 50 -22.24 -1.63 -3.37
N THR A 51 -21.55 -2.78 -3.20
CA THR A 51 -20.31 -2.88 -2.44
C THR A 51 -19.20 -2.06 -3.10
N ALA A 52 -19.08 -2.10 -4.44
CA ALA A 52 -18.07 -1.31 -5.16
C ALA A 52 -18.32 0.20 -5.00
N VAL A 53 -19.57 0.65 -5.06
CA VAL A 53 -19.95 2.05 -4.81
C VAL A 53 -19.62 2.47 -3.38
N ALA A 54 -19.95 1.64 -2.39
CA ALA A 54 -19.68 1.96 -0.99
C ALA A 54 -18.18 2.00 -0.69
N ALA A 55 -17.41 1.01 -1.18
CA ALA A 55 -15.96 0.97 -1.01
C ALA A 55 -15.26 2.13 -1.70
N SER A 56 -15.69 2.53 -2.90
CA SER A 56 -15.12 3.68 -3.59
C SER A 56 -15.34 4.99 -2.83
N LYS A 57 -16.51 5.18 -2.23
CA LYS A 57 -16.81 6.34 -1.38
C LYS A 57 -15.93 6.34 -0.13
N MET A 58 -15.79 5.21 0.54
CA MET A 58 -14.92 5.08 1.72
C MET A 58 -13.48 5.41 1.39
N LEU A 59 -12.91 4.85 0.31
CA LEU A 59 -11.53 5.14 -0.11
C LEU A 59 -11.35 6.60 -0.53
N SER A 60 -12.31 7.19 -1.26
CA SER A 60 -12.30 8.61 -1.62
C SER A 60 -12.32 9.50 -0.38
N SER A 61 -13.17 9.18 0.61
CA SER A 61 -13.23 9.88 1.89
C SER A 61 -11.91 9.80 2.65
N ALA A 62 -11.30 8.61 2.74
CA ALA A 62 -10.02 8.39 3.39
C ALA A 62 -8.90 9.22 2.77
N ILE A 63 -8.83 9.27 1.44
CA ILE A 63 -7.85 10.05 0.70
C ILE A 63 -8.06 11.53 0.97
N HIS A 64 -9.31 12.02 0.88
CA HIS A 64 -9.63 13.42 1.12
C HIS A 64 -9.39 13.85 2.58
N ALA A 65 -9.62 12.96 3.55
CA ALA A 65 -9.34 13.23 4.96
C ALA A 65 -7.84 13.42 5.21
N ALA A 66 -6.99 12.68 4.51
CA ALA A 66 -5.53 12.80 4.60
C ALA A 66 -4.99 13.99 3.77
N ASP A 67 -5.53 14.21 2.58
CA ASP A 67 -5.18 15.32 1.67
C ASP A 67 -6.43 16.11 1.28
N PRO A 68 -6.90 17.05 2.12
CA PRO A 68 -8.08 17.86 1.84
C PRO A 68 -7.93 18.77 0.61
N SER A 69 -6.70 19.10 0.23
CA SER A 69 -6.42 19.91 -0.96
C SER A 69 -6.58 19.13 -2.25
N GLY A 70 -6.43 17.78 -2.19
CA GLY A 70 -6.39 16.91 -3.36
C GLY A 70 -5.23 17.22 -4.31
N SER A 71 -4.15 17.81 -3.78
CA SER A 71 -3.01 18.25 -4.58
C SER A 71 -1.96 17.18 -4.79
N ASN A 72 -1.99 16.12 -3.98
CA ASN A 72 -1.01 15.04 -4.08
C ASN A 72 -1.41 14.01 -5.14
N ASP A 73 -0.41 13.46 -5.80
CA ASP A 73 -0.59 12.23 -6.53
C ASP A 73 -0.96 11.06 -5.60
N VAL A 74 -1.67 10.06 -6.13
CA VAL A 74 -2.19 8.94 -5.35
C VAL A 74 -1.55 7.63 -5.78
N ILE A 75 -1.15 6.83 -4.79
CA ILE A 75 -0.78 5.42 -4.93
C ILE A 75 -1.73 4.61 -4.06
N LEU A 76 -2.52 3.74 -4.68
CA LEU A 76 -3.49 2.87 -4.01
C LEU A 76 -3.04 1.43 -4.12
N VAL A 77 -2.88 0.77 -2.97
CA VAL A 77 -2.53 -0.64 -2.84
C VAL A 77 -3.71 -1.40 -2.25
N LEU A 78 -4.18 -2.44 -2.94
CA LEU A 78 -5.32 -3.23 -2.49
C LEU A 78 -4.93 -4.70 -2.42
N ASN A 79 -5.39 -5.37 -1.36
CA ASN A 79 -5.26 -6.81 -1.21
C ASN A 79 -6.64 -7.49 -1.22
N GLU A 80 -6.67 -8.77 -1.49
CA GLU A 80 -7.87 -9.60 -1.55
C GLU A 80 -8.93 -9.12 -2.56
N ILE A 81 -8.47 -8.66 -3.71
CA ILE A 81 -9.34 -8.27 -4.83
C ILE A 81 -9.55 -9.48 -5.75
N ARG A 82 -10.77 -9.77 -6.14
CA ARG A 82 -11.10 -10.98 -6.93
C ARG A 82 -10.50 -11.04 -8.31
N GLY A 83 -10.11 -9.92 -8.88
CA GLY A 83 -9.50 -9.91 -10.21
C GLY A 83 -9.64 -8.58 -10.93
N PRO A 84 -9.20 -8.51 -12.20
CA PRO A 84 -9.09 -7.25 -12.94
C PRO A 84 -10.41 -6.49 -13.05
N ARG A 85 -11.52 -7.20 -13.27
CA ARG A 85 -12.85 -6.56 -13.39
C ARG A 85 -13.26 -5.87 -12.08
N ALA A 86 -13.09 -6.55 -10.93
CA ALA A 86 -13.40 -5.97 -9.63
C ALA A 86 -12.49 -4.79 -9.31
N ALA A 87 -11.18 -4.90 -9.59
CA ALA A 87 -10.22 -3.82 -9.43
C ALA A 87 -10.59 -2.60 -10.27
N SER A 88 -10.81 -2.78 -11.57
CA SER A 88 -11.15 -1.68 -12.48
C SER A 88 -12.47 -1.01 -12.12
N ASN A 89 -13.49 -1.79 -11.72
CA ASN A 89 -14.77 -1.26 -11.29
C ASN A 89 -14.63 -0.38 -10.02
N LEU A 90 -13.86 -0.83 -9.03
CA LEU A 90 -13.59 -0.05 -7.83
C LEU A 90 -12.82 1.23 -8.15
N ILE A 91 -11.68 1.12 -8.85
CA ILE A 91 -10.77 2.24 -9.13
C ILE A 91 -11.49 3.34 -9.92
N SER A 92 -12.26 2.98 -10.94
CA SER A 92 -12.99 3.96 -11.78
C SER A 92 -14.05 4.76 -11.01
N ARG A 93 -14.50 4.26 -9.86
CA ARG A 93 -15.54 4.89 -9.01
C ARG A 93 -15.00 5.76 -7.90
N ILE A 94 -13.70 5.70 -7.60
CA ILE A 94 -13.09 6.53 -6.53
C ILE A 94 -13.20 8.03 -6.87
N GLY A 95 -13.32 8.37 -8.16
CA GLY A 95 -13.54 9.74 -8.60
C GLY A 95 -12.30 10.62 -8.59
N ILE A 96 -11.11 10.03 -8.49
CA ILE A 96 -9.84 10.75 -8.58
C ILE A 96 -9.39 10.77 -10.04
N PRO A 97 -9.24 11.96 -10.66
CA PRO A 97 -8.77 12.07 -12.03
C PRO A 97 -7.43 11.36 -12.23
N ALA A 98 -7.25 10.74 -13.38
CA ALA A 98 -6.04 9.99 -13.79
C ALA A 98 -5.70 8.77 -12.91
N LEU A 99 -6.44 8.44 -11.86
CA LEU A 99 -6.23 7.20 -11.10
C LEU A 99 -6.54 6.00 -11.99
N ARG A 100 -5.55 5.14 -12.21
CA ARG A 100 -5.65 3.99 -13.11
C ARG A 100 -4.95 2.77 -12.54
N LEU A 101 -5.41 1.60 -12.96
CA LEU A 101 -4.78 0.33 -12.65
C LEU A 101 -3.35 0.32 -13.25
N ALA A 102 -2.34 0.15 -12.38
CA ALA A 102 -0.94 0.05 -12.74
C ALA A 102 -0.48 -1.41 -12.78
N SER A 103 -0.90 -2.21 -11.79
CA SER A 103 -0.54 -3.63 -11.70
C SER A 103 -1.63 -4.41 -10.98
N ILE A 104 -1.79 -5.65 -11.38
CA ILE A 104 -2.57 -6.66 -10.64
C ILE A 104 -1.85 -7.99 -10.73
N SER A 105 -1.82 -8.73 -9.63
CA SER A 105 -1.26 -10.08 -9.62
C SER A 105 -2.13 -11.07 -10.41
N GLY A 106 -1.52 -12.16 -10.83
CA GLY A 106 -2.19 -13.24 -11.54
C GLY A 106 -2.07 -14.57 -10.79
N TYR A 107 -2.22 -14.57 -9.46
CA TYR A 107 -2.08 -15.77 -8.65
C TYR A 107 -3.11 -16.83 -9.04
N ARG A 108 -2.67 -18.07 -9.03
CA ARG A 108 -3.51 -19.22 -9.31
C ARG A 108 -3.48 -20.22 -8.15
N ARG A 109 -4.62 -20.79 -7.88
CA ARG A 109 -4.76 -21.88 -6.92
C ARG A 109 -5.24 -23.11 -7.68
N ARG A 110 -4.35 -24.10 -7.89
CA ARG A 110 -4.56 -25.20 -8.83
C ARG A 110 -4.82 -24.64 -10.23
N ASP A 111 -5.89 -25.05 -10.90
CA ASP A 111 -6.25 -24.62 -12.25
C ASP A 111 -7.12 -23.32 -12.29
N ARG A 112 -7.42 -22.74 -11.13
CA ARG A 112 -8.31 -21.60 -11.02
C ARG A 112 -7.53 -20.33 -10.68
N TYR A 113 -8.03 -19.20 -11.17
CA TYR A 113 -7.58 -17.89 -10.75
C TYR A 113 -7.87 -17.71 -9.26
N ASP A 114 -6.85 -17.33 -8.48
CA ASP A 114 -7.04 -17.04 -7.06
C ASP A 114 -7.87 -15.76 -6.93
N GLN A 115 -8.75 -15.73 -5.95
CA GLN A 115 -9.63 -14.58 -5.70
C GLN A 115 -9.06 -13.57 -4.71
N GLN A 116 -7.80 -13.73 -4.33
CA GLN A 116 -7.06 -12.82 -3.43
C GLN A 116 -5.89 -12.20 -4.19
N GLN A 117 -6.20 -11.34 -5.16
CA GLN A 117 -5.18 -10.64 -5.92
C GLN A 117 -4.72 -9.38 -5.19
N ASP A 118 -3.46 -9.03 -5.44
CA ASP A 118 -2.84 -7.77 -5.02
C ASP A 118 -2.89 -6.79 -6.19
N VAL A 119 -3.23 -5.54 -5.90
CA VAL A 119 -3.49 -4.49 -6.89
C VAL A 119 -2.72 -3.23 -6.54
N ILE A 120 -2.18 -2.57 -7.56
CA ILE A 120 -1.64 -1.22 -7.47
C ILE A 120 -2.36 -0.35 -8.48
N ALA A 121 -2.90 0.78 -8.03
CA ALA A 121 -3.38 1.85 -8.90
C ALA A 121 -2.68 3.16 -8.56
N THR A 122 -2.53 4.06 -9.51
CA THR A 122 -1.86 5.34 -9.28
C THR A 122 -2.29 6.39 -10.30
N THR A 123 -2.17 7.67 -9.91
CA THR A 123 -2.28 8.83 -10.81
C THR A 123 -0.96 9.09 -11.55
N LEU A 124 0.17 8.62 -10.99
CA LEU A 124 1.51 8.85 -11.51
C LEU A 124 1.82 8.04 -12.77
N PRO A 125 2.72 8.51 -13.64
CA PRO A 125 3.27 7.70 -14.73
C PRO A 125 3.95 6.43 -14.21
N VAL A 126 3.79 5.33 -14.94
CA VAL A 126 4.35 4.01 -14.62
C VAL A 126 5.39 3.65 -15.66
N ALA A 127 6.63 3.43 -15.21
CA ALA A 127 7.73 3.03 -16.09
C ALA A 127 7.78 1.51 -16.31
N GLU A 128 7.48 0.74 -15.28
CA GLU A 128 7.43 -0.72 -15.32
C GLU A 128 6.40 -1.23 -14.30
N SER A 129 5.69 -2.31 -14.61
CA SER A 129 4.80 -2.96 -13.65
C SER A 129 4.66 -4.45 -13.94
N GLY A 130 4.24 -5.19 -12.91
CA GLY A 130 4.04 -6.63 -13.03
C GLY A 130 3.77 -7.27 -11.68
N TRP A 131 3.93 -8.57 -11.65
CA TRP A 131 3.80 -9.37 -10.44
C TRP A 131 4.75 -10.57 -10.49
N SER A 132 5.05 -11.16 -9.32
CA SER A 132 5.87 -12.35 -9.22
C SER A 132 5.39 -13.22 -8.07
N THR A 133 5.62 -14.52 -8.15
CA THR A 133 5.50 -15.43 -7.02
C THR A 133 6.79 -15.42 -6.19
N TRP A 134 6.66 -15.77 -4.92
CA TRP A 134 7.84 -16.00 -4.08
C TRP A 134 8.66 -17.18 -4.59
N ARG A 135 9.97 -17.11 -4.46
CA ARG A 135 10.86 -18.24 -4.78
C ARG A 135 10.59 -19.40 -3.84
N ASN A 136 10.75 -20.61 -4.38
CA ASN A 136 10.51 -21.83 -3.63
C ASN A 136 11.52 -21.99 -2.48
N CYS A 137 11.01 -22.21 -1.28
CA CYS A 137 11.76 -22.50 -0.05
C CYS A 137 11.31 -23.85 0.56
N LYS A 138 10.99 -24.83 -0.25
CA LYS A 138 10.43 -26.14 0.13
C LYS A 138 9.11 -25.98 0.93
N SER A 139 9.01 -26.59 2.12
CA SER A 139 7.82 -26.50 2.98
C SER A 139 7.51 -25.06 3.45
N GLU A 140 8.50 -24.21 3.49
CA GLU A 140 8.42 -22.81 3.96
C GLU A 140 8.16 -21.83 2.82
N THR A 141 7.87 -22.30 1.61
CA THR A 141 7.53 -21.44 0.48
C THR A 141 6.32 -20.56 0.83
N PRO A 142 6.47 -19.23 0.78
CA PRO A 142 5.35 -18.33 1.03
C PRO A 142 4.27 -18.53 -0.04
N PRO A 143 2.99 -18.39 0.31
CA PRO A 143 1.91 -18.45 -0.67
C PRO A 143 1.89 -17.16 -1.50
N ARG A 144 1.30 -17.21 -2.70
CA ARG A 144 1.08 -16.07 -3.59
C ARG A 144 2.39 -15.44 -4.08
N GLY A 145 2.61 -14.16 -3.80
CA GLY A 145 3.74 -13.38 -4.24
C GLY A 145 3.53 -11.90 -3.92
N TYR A 146 3.81 -11.04 -4.89
CA TYR A 146 3.61 -9.59 -4.80
C TYR A 146 3.28 -9.02 -6.19
N ALA A 147 2.48 -7.95 -6.22
CA ALA A 147 2.41 -7.07 -7.38
C ALA A 147 3.39 -5.91 -7.20
N TYR A 148 3.87 -5.33 -8.30
CA TYR A 148 4.77 -4.18 -8.25
C TYR A 148 4.52 -3.19 -9.37
N ALA A 149 4.90 -1.93 -9.12
CA ALA A 149 4.97 -0.87 -10.11
C ALA A 149 6.15 0.06 -9.83
N ASP A 150 6.88 0.44 -10.87
CA ASP A 150 7.85 1.54 -10.84
C ASP A 150 7.12 2.80 -11.24
N VAL A 151 6.83 3.66 -10.26
CA VAL A 151 6.10 4.91 -10.46
C VAL A 151 7.07 6.09 -10.52
N VAL A 152 6.85 7.00 -11.47
CA VAL A 152 7.69 8.19 -11.64
C VAL A 152 7.15 9.30 -10.75
N ILE A 153 7.83 9.55 -9.62
CA ILE A 153 7.46 10.60 -8.64
C ILE A 153 7.86 11.98 -9.17
N GLU A 154 9.07 12.06 -9.74
CA GLU A 154 9.62 13.24 -10.42
C GLU A 154 10.37 12.78 -11.68
N PRO A 155 10.68 13.66 -12.63
CA PRO A 155 11.32 13.27 -13.89
C PRO A 155 12.60 12.42 -13.73
N THR A 156 13.31 12.59 -12.61
CA THR A 156 14.56 11.87 -12.30
C THR A 156 14.42 10.87 -11.15
N VAL A 157 13.24 10.75 -10.55
CA VAL A 157 13.00 9.91 -9.37
C VAL A 157 11.89 8.91 -9.63
N THR A 158 12.28 7.64 -9.67
CA THR A 158 11.36 6.51 -9.76
C THR A 158 11.34 5.77 -8.43
N ALA A 159 10.14 5.45 -7.93
CA ALA A 159 9.93 4.64 -6.75
C ALA A 159 9.34 3.28 -7.13
N ARG A 160 9.88 2.20 -6.57
CA ARG A 160 9.26 0.88 -6.63
C ARG A 160 8.18 0.78 -5.55
N VAL A 161 6.96 0.49 -5.97
CA VAL A 161 5.82 0.19 -5.09
C VAL A 161 5.56 -1.30 -5.11
N TYR A 162 5.39 -1.91 -3.95
CA TYR A 162 4.97 -3.30 -3.77
C TYR A 162 3.63 -3.37 -3.07
N ALA A 163 2.73 -4.17 -3.64
CA ALA A 163 1.53 -4.66 -2.97
C ALA A 163 1.82 -6.07 -2.46
N VAL A 164 1.72 -6.26 -1.15
CA VAL A 164 2.03 -7.54 -0.50
C VAL A 164 0.88 -7.99 0.41
N HIS A 165 0.61 -9.30 0.40
CA HIS A 165 -0.29 -9.92 1.35
C HIS A 165 0.38 -11.19 1.91
N LEU A 166 0.98 -11.05 3.10
CA LEU A 166 1.79 -12.11 3.70
C LEU A 166 0.92 -13.22 4.30
N LYS A 167 1.56 -14.32 4.71
CA LYS A 167 0.86 -15.50 5.23
C LYS A 167 0.21 -15.22 6.59
N SER A 168 -1.11 -15.38 6.65
CA SER A 168 -1.89 -15.29 7.89
C SER A 168 -1.65 -16.48 8.82
N ASN A 169 -1.84 -16.26 10.12
CA ASN A 169 -1.98 -17.34 11.12
C ASN A 169 -3.40 -17.93 11.19
N TYR A 170 -4.34 -17.44 10.38
CA TYR A 170 -5.69 -17.99 10.37
C TYR A 170 -5.68 -19.51 10.12
N GLY A 171 -6.36 -20.25 10.99
CA GLY A 171 -6.40 -21.73 10.95
C GLY A 171 -5.15 -22.44 11.51
N ALA A 172 -4.11 -21.72 11.95
CA ALA A 172 -2.96 -22.31 12.60
C ALA A 172 -3.24 -22.58 14.09
N THR A 173 -3.69 -23.77 14.40
CA THR A 173 -4.09 -24.17 15.77
C THR A 173 -2.92 -24.65 16.62
N THR A 174 -1.81 -25.09 16.02
CA THR A 174 -0.62 -25.60 16.71
C THR A 174 0.54 -24.61 16.69
N ALA A 175 1.50 -24.78 17.58
CA ALA A 175 2.73 -23.98 17.63
C ALA A 175 3.56 -24.15 16.36
N GLU A 176 3.68 -25.39 15.86
CA GLU A 176 4.42 -25.75 14.65
C GLU A 176 3.80 -25.08 13.40
N ALA A 177 2.47 -25.05 13.32
CA ALA A 177 1.78 -24.37 12.20
C ALA A 177 2.00 -22.86 12.23
N ARG A 178 2.04 -22.24 13.41
CA ARG A 178 2.36 -20.80 13.57
C ARG A 178 3.81 -20.54 13.22
N GLU A 179 4.75 -21.40 13.65
CA GLU A 179 6.17 -21.31 13.31
C GLU A 179 6.38 -21.38 11.78
N LEU A 180 5.73 -22.35 11.13
CA LEU A 180 5.80 -22.49 9.67
C LEU A 180 5.26 -21.22 8.96
N ASN A 181 4.19 -20.62 9.48
CA ASN A 181 3.67 -19.37 8.91
C ASN A 181 4.64 -18.20 9.13
N ARG A 182 5.31 -18.13 10.30
CA ARG A 182 6.36 -17.16 10.59
C ARG A 182 7.54 -17.31 9.63
N ALA A 183 8.04 -18.53 9.43
CA ALA A 183 9.11 -18.80 8.47
C ALA A 183 8.72 -18.33 7.05
N LYS A 184 7.49 -18.61 6.61
CA LYS A 184 6.99 -18.13 5.31
C LYS A 184 6.99 -16.61 5.18
N ARG A 185 6.56 -15.88 6.21
CA ARG A 185 6.60 -14.40 6.19
C ARG A 185 8.04 -13.90 6.15
N THR A 186 8.92 -14.49 6.96
CA THR A 186 10.34 -14.14 6.96
C THR A 186 10.97 -14.34 5.58
N HIS A 187 10.78 -15.48 4.95
CA HIS A 187 11.30 -15.75 3.59
C HIS A 187 10.73 -14.80 2.53
N ALA A 188 9.46 -14.40 2.64
CA ALA A 188 8.88 -13.42 1.74
C ALA A 188 9.59 -12.06 1.85
N VAL A 189 9.79 -11.58 3.09
CA VAL A 189 10.43 -10.29 3.33
C VAL A 189 11.92 -10.34 2.97
N GLU A 190 12.66 -11.42 3.29
CA GLU A 190 14.06 -11.59 2.88
C GLU A 190 14.23 -11.51 1.36
N GLN A 191 13.33 -12.13 0.60
CA GLN A 191 13.34 -12.05 -0.86
C GLN A 191 13.08 -10.63 -1.33
N LEU A 192 12.10 -9.93 -0.74
CA LEU A 192 11.72 -8.58 -1.11
C LEU A 192 12.87 -7.59 -0.84
N VAL A 193 13.41 -7.56 0.38
CA VAL A 193 14.49 -6.63 0.72
C VAL A 193 15.79 -6.92 -0.03
N SER A 194 16.04 -8.21 -0.36
CA SER A 194 17.22 -8.60 -1.13
C SER A 194 17.22 -8.07 -2.56
N GLN A 195 16.05 -8.07 -3.23
CA GLN A 195 15.97 -7.59 -4.63
C GLN A 195 16.06 -6.07 -4.73
N ASP A 196 15.76 -5.35 -3.65
CA ASP A 196 15.73 -3.88 -3.64
C ASP A 196 16.97 -3.21 -3.05
N LYS A 197 18.02 -3.95 -2.73
CA LYS A 197 19.24 -3.39 -2.10
C LYS A 197 19.79 -2.15 -2.78
N LYS A 198 19.67 -2.05 -4.10
CA LYS A 198 20.19 -0.93 -4.91
C LYS A 198 19.17 0.19 -5.15
N ARG A 199 17.89 0.01 -4.80
CA ARG A 199 16.85 1.01 -5.03
C ARG A 199 16.82 2.00 -3.87
N ARG A 200 16.83 3.29 -4.17
CA ARG A 200 16.77 4.34 -3.16
C ARG A 200 15.36 4.58 -2.64
N HIS A 201 14.38 4.59 -3.55
CA HIS A 201 13.00 4.91 -3.24
C HIS A 201 12.12 3.66 -3.41
N VAL A 202 11.58 3.18 -2.29
CA VAL A 202 10.73 1.98 -2.26
C VAL A 202 9.59 2.19 -1.28
N ILE A 203 8.41 1.74 -1.68
CA ILE A 203 7.20 1.69 -0.84
C ILE A 203 6.72 0.24 -0.81
N VAL A 204 6.51 -0.30 0.38
CA VAL A 204 5.88 -1.61 0.59
C VAL A 204 4.59 -1.38 1.35
N ALA A 205 3.46 -1.75 0.78
CA ALA A 205 2.16 -1.56 1.39
C ALA A 205 1.31 -2.83 1.28
N GLY A 206 0.44 -3.03 2.26
CA GLY A 206 -0.50 -4.15 2.29
C GLY A 206 -0.63 -4.81 3.65
N ASP A 207 -1.30 -5.95 3.64
CA ASP A 207 -1.55 -6.79 4.81
C ASP A 207 -0.35 -7.69 5.09
N LEU A 208 0.42 -7.34 6.13
CA LEU A 208 1.56 -8.15 6.57
C LEU A 208 1.16 -9.30 7.49
N ASN A 209 -0.10 -9.35 7.95
CA ASN A 209 -0.64 -10.37 8.84
C ASN A 209 0.15 -10.56 10.15
N VAL A 210 0.80 -9.51 10.62
CA VAL A 210 1.60 -9.45 11.85
C VAL A 210 1.35 -8.13 12.54
N ASP A 211 1.01 -8.19 13.82
CA ASP A 211 0.94 -6.99 14.66
C ASP A 211 2.29 -6.78 15.36
N ALA A 212 3.02 -5.74 14.97
CA ALA A 212 4.36 -5.41 15.48
C ALA A 212 4.41 -5.16 16.99
N TRP A 213 3.27 -4.95 17.62
CA TRP A 213 3.18 -4.55 19.04
C TRP A 213 2.51 -5.58 19.95
N ARG A 214 1.99 -6.67 19.37
CA ARG A 214 1.34 -7.73 20.17
C ARG A 214 2.35 -8.81 20.57
N LYS A 215 2.28 -9.24 21.82
CA LYS A 215 3.19 -10.25 22.40
C LYS A 215 3.20 -11.57 21.62
N GLU A 216 2.09 -11.96 21.02
CA GLU A 216 1.97 -13.19 20.22
C GLU A 216 2.82 -13.17 18.93
N PHE A 217 3.28 -11.98 18.51
CA PHE A 217 4.16 -11.77 17.36
C PHE A 217 5.58 -11.31 17.77
N ALA A 218 5.94 -11.42 19.05
CA ALA A 218 7.24 -10.93 19.55
C ALA A 218 8.45 -11.56 18.86
N ASP A 219 8.29 -12.79 18.35
CA ASP A 219 9.35 -13.52 17.64
C ASP A 219 9.38 -13.26 16.13
N GLU A 220 8.53 -12.38 15.60
CA GLU A 220 8.50 -12.04 14.18
C GLU A 220 9.70 -11.18 13.81
N ARG A 221 10.42 -11.58 12.76
CA ARG A 221 11.61 -10.88 12.30
C ARG A 221 11.36 -9.88 11.18
N ILE A 222 10.16 -9.87 10.58
CA ILE A 222 9.90 -9.10 9.36
C ILE A 222 10.15 -7.60 9.54
N PHE A 223 9.76 -7.02 10.68
CA PHE A 223 9.99 -5.59 10.94
C PHE A 223 11.46 -5.26 11.20
N ALA A 224 12.22 -6.17 11.81
CA ALA A 224 13.67 -6.02 11.95
C ALA A 224 14.36 -6.05 10.58
N LEU A 225 13.99 -7.00 9.70
CA LEU A 225 14.51 -7.09 8.33
C LEU A 225 14.23 -5.82 7.51
N PHE A 226 13.02 -5.26 7.63
CA PHE A 226 12.69 -4.00 6.99
C PHE A 226 13.53 -2.84 7.56
N ALA A 227 13.62 -2.72 8.88
CA ALA A 227 14.38 -1.66 9.55
C ALA A 227 15.88 -1.73 9.20
N GLU A 228 16.49 -2.92 9.25
CA GLU A 228 17.88 -3.19 8.85
C GLU A 228 18.15 -2.84 7.36
N SER A 229 17.09 -2.92 6.54
CA SER A 229 17.12 -2.53 5.13
C SER A 229 16.77 -1.06 4.89
N GLY A 230 16.64 -0.25 5.95
CA GLY A 230 16.38 1.19 5.89
C GLY A 230 14.94 1.60 5.63
N TYR A 231 13.97 0.69 5.83
CA TYR A 231 12.56 1.04 5.73
C TYR A 231 12.04 1.62 7.05
N LEU A 232 11.19 2.62 6.96
CA LEU A 232 10.47 3.23 8.07
C LEU A 232 9.04 2.69 8.11
N ASN A 233 8.59 2.31 9.30
CA ASN A 233 7.20 1.92 9.56
C ASN A 233 6.39 3.16 9.94
N HIS A 234 5.59 3.67 9.02
CA HIS A 234 4.85 4.91 9.24
C HIS A 234 3.70 4.76 10.25
N LEU A 235 3.15 3.58 10.42
CA LEU A 235 2.13 3.33 11.45
C LEU A 235 2.67 3.51 12.89
N ALA A 236 3.99 3.39 13.07
CA ALA A 236 4.63 3.50 14.38
C ALA A 236 4.52 4.88 15.03
N VAL A 237 4.31 5.96 14.25
CA VAL A 237 4.17 7.32 14.78
C VAL A 237 2.84 7.56 15.49
N LEU A 238 1.81 6.75 15.17
CA LEU A 238 0.52 6.86 15.84
C LEU A 238 0.60 6.38 17.30
N PRO A 239 -0.21 6.95 18.20
CA PRO A 239 -0.40 6.40 19.55
C PRO A 239 -0.85 4.94 19.50
N PRO A 240 -0.46 4.06 20.42
CA PRO A 240 -0.79 2.63 20.40
C PRO A 240 -2.27 2.32 20.17
N LYS A 241 -3.17 3.10 20.76
CA LYS A 241 -4.63 2.92 20.65
C LYS A 241 -5.20 3.32 19.27
N CYS A 242 -4.40 3.98 18.43
CA CYS A 242 -4.79 4.50 17.12
C CYS A 242 -4.18 3.71 15.95
N ARG A 243 -3.51 2.58 16.19
CA ARG A 243 -2.79 1.80 15.17
C ARG A 243 -3.60 0.68 14.54
N TYR A 244 -4.82 0.45 14.99
CA TYR A 244 -5.57 -0.74 14.62
C TYR A 244 -6.18 -0.62 13.23
N THR A 245 -5.70 -1.45 12.31
CA THR A 245 -6.24 -1.57 10.94
C THR A 245 -7.20 -2.76 10.80
N HIS A 246 -7.18 -3.70 11.75
CA HIS A 246 -8.09 -4.85 11.79
C HIS A 246 -8.83 -4.87 13.14
N PRO A 247 -9.97 -4.15 13.24
CA PRO A 247 -10.81 -4.16 14.43
C PRO A 247 -11.50 -5.52 14.58
N ASN A 248 -11.31 -6.19 15.72
CA ASN A 248 -11.89 -7.50 15.96
C ASN A 248 -12.45 -7.62 17.38
N ARG A 249 -13.76 -7.69 17.52
CA ARG A 249 -14.44 -7.75 18.82
C ARG A 249 -14.13 -9.04 19.58
N ARG A 250 -13.85 -10.15 18.87
CA ARG A 250 -13.64 -11.48 19.48
C ARG A 250 -12.19 -11.71 19.91
N HIS A 251 -11.22 -11.25 19.13
CA HIS A 251 -9.81 -11.53 19.33
C HIS A 251 -8.98 -10.27 19.69
N GLY A 252 -9.65 -9.14 19.87
CA GLY A 252 -9.02 -7.83 20.09
C GLY A 252 -8.53 -7.21 18.77
N ASN A 253 -8.39 -5.88 18.80
CA ASN A 253 -7.96 -5.11 17.63
C ASN A 253 -6.48 -5.37 17.33
N SER A 254 -6.12 -5.38 16.06
CA SER A 254 -4.75 -5.63 15.58
C SER A 254 -4.36 -4.62 14.50
N ALA A 255 -3.06 -4.36 14.41
CA ALA A 255 -2.45 -3.64 13.31
C ALA A 255 -1.86 -4.68 12.34
N LEU A 256 -2.50 -4.91 11.21
CA LEU A 256 -2.09 -5.92 10.23
C LEU A 256 -1.64 -5.29 8.90
N ASP A 257 -2.18 -4.11 8.58
CA ASP A 257 -1.91 -3.39 7.34
C ASP A 257 -0.88 -2.29 7.60
N TYR A 258 0.10 -2.19 6.71
CA TYR A 258 1.22 -1.28 6.87
C TYR A 258 1.54 -0.56 5.57
N ILE A 259 2.10 0.64 5.71
CA ILE A 259 2.84 1.35 4.68
C ILE A 259 4.25 1.55 5.22
N LEU A 260 5.21 0.91 4.58
CA LEU A 260 6.64 1.01 4.89
C LEU A 260 7.33 1.70 3.73
N SER A 261 8.26 2.60 3.98
CA SER A 261 9.01 3.22 2.90
C SER A 261 10.48 3.41 3.20
N ARG A 262 11.28 3.45 2.14
CA ARG A 262 12.68 3.85 2.15
C ARG A 262 12.88 4.99 1.15
N GLY A 263 13.65 6.02 1.56
CA GLY A 263 13.92 7.19 0.72
C GLY A 263 12.80 8.23 0.70
N PHE A 264 11.87 8.16 1.65
CA PHE A 264 10.77 9.11 1.82
C PHE A 264 10.71 9.63 3.25
N ARG A 265 10.10 10.80 3.42
CA ARG A 265 9.67 11.36 4.71
C ARG A 265 8.17 11.23 4.86
N LEU A 266 7.70 11.04 6.08
CA LEU A 266 6.29 11.10 6.41
C LEU A 266 5.87 12.56 6.57
N GLU A 267 4.80 12.95 5.89
CA GLU A 267 4.14 14.23 6.07
C GLU A 267 2.89 14.06 6.94
N GLY A 268 2.83 14.79 8.05
CA GLY A 268 1.70 14.72 8.98
C GLY A 268 1.60 13.37 9.72
N GLN A 269 0.38 12.96 10.01
CA GLN A 269 0.08 11.70 10.68
C GLN A 269 -0.67 10.75 9.75
N PRO A 270 -0.42 9.43 9.82
CA PRO A 270 -1.24 8.45 9.13
C PRO A 270 -2.70 8.54 9.57
N HIS A 271 -3.60 8.31 8.63
CA HIS A 271 -5.04 8.25 8.85
C HIS A 271 -5.52 6.80 8.67
N ILE A 272 -6.38 6.33 9.58
CA ILE A 272 -7.03 5.02 9.49
C ILE A 272 -8.53 5.25 9.32
N GLU A 273 -9.06 4.84 8.17
CA GLU A 273 -10.48 4.95 7.83
C GLU A 273 -11.18 3.60 8.06
N PRO A 274 -12.14 3.51 8.96
CA PRO A 274 -12.90 2.28 9.19
C PRO A 274 -13.71 1.87 7.96
N ALA A 275 -13.57 0.63 7.53
CA ALA A 275 -14.32 0.12 6.39
C ALA A 275 -15.73 -0.38 6.75
N GLN A 276 -16.14 -0.28 8.00
CA GLN A 276 -17.46 -0.70 8.49
C GLN A 276 -17.79 -2.16 8.07
N ASP A 277 -18.90 -2.36 7.35
CA ASP A 277 -19.34 -3.68 6.90
C ASP A 277 -18.71 -4.13 5.56
N LEU A 278 -17.83 -3.30 4.96
CA LEU A 278 -17.20 -3.59 3.67
C LEU A 278 -16.04 -4.57 3.78
N SER A 279 -15.32 -4.52 4.87
CA SER A 279 -14.18 -5.38 5.18
C SER A 279 -13.98 -5.44 6.69
N ASP A 280 -13.34 -6.50 7.17
CA ASP A 280 -12.80 -6.59 8.52
C ASP A 280 -11.47 -5.81 8.67
N HIS A 281 -10.95 -5.22 7.59
CA HIS A 281 -9.81 -4.32 7.59
C HIS A 281 -10.22 -2.88 7.29
N SER A 282 -9.65 -1.94 8.03
CA SER A 282 -9.70 -0.49 7.77
C SER A 282 -8.68 -0.09 6.71
N ALA A 283 -8.94 0.99 5.98
CA ALA A 283 -7.93 1.55 5.09
C ALA A 283 -6.90 2.37 5.88
N LEU A 284 -5.62 2.26 5.52
CA LEU A 284 -4.53 3.08 6.05
C LEU A 284 -4.04 4.04 4.98
N VAL A 285 -3.92 5.31 5.33
CA VAL A 285 -3.46 6.40 4.45
C VAL A 285 -2.26 7.11 5.06
N THR A 286 -1.24 7.39 4.26
CA THR A 286 -0.08 8.22 4.62
C THR A 286 0.26 9.18 3.50
N ILE A 287 0.80 10.35 3.82
CA ILE A 287 1.42 11.24 2.85
C ILE A 287 2.93 11.10 2.97
N LEU A 288 3.59 10.85 1.86
CA LEU A 288 5.04 10.70 1.77
C LEU A 288 5.61 11.76 0.84
N SER A 289 6.72 12.40 1.23
CA SER A 289 7.47 13.33 0.39
C SER A 289 8.89 12.83 0.13
N LEU A 290 9.49 13.32 -0.94
CA LEU A 290 10.93 13.16 -1.15
C LEU A 290 11.70 13.97 -0.09
N PRO A 291 12.87 13.50 0.38
CA PRO A 291 13.66 14.15 1.43
C PRO A 291 14.30 15.45 1.00
#